data_4b46663057d21cefdb71ba925c1005b3
#
_entry.id   4b46663057d21cefdb71ba925c1005b3
#
_cell.length_a   1.000
_cell.length_b   1.000
_cell.length_c   1.000
_cell.angle_alpha   90.00
_cell.angle_beta   90.00
_cell.angle_gamma   90.00
#
_symmetry.space_group_name_H-M   'P 1'
#
loop_
_entity.id
_entity.type
_entity.pdbx_description
1 polymer ?
#
loop_
_entity_poly.entity_id
_entity_poly.type
_entity_poly.pdbx_seq_one_letter_code
_entity_poly.pdbx_strand_id
1 'polypeptide(L)'
;MDKAYGILERDMEGFKRANVLGTMAEFDFATLILEAGNSMTAAQLAARAQCDARATECLLDALVGMGYFAKNGFSYSVREEFVPYLDSRTPVTQVPIMRHYAGLQRAWNRLSYAVKEGKPQKQNCQPGILGPEQDRVSFIMGMNSVAVRLTDGVLSSMHEAKVLPLAKGAAILDVGGASGTYTRAFLQDMPDTTAVIFDLPPVIEMAKKSFAGDPLEGRVGFVAGDFHEDELPSGFDFVWVSAIIHQMDREESVHLYQKCLRALKPGGTIAIRDFIMDETRTSPCAGTLFGINMLVNRAGGRVFSFPEIREDLEKAGFVQPVHAVNVPTMCAIATARKQDRV
;
A
#
# COMPACT_ATOMS: atom_id res chain seq x y z
N MET A 1 -9.86 33.18 15.46
CA MET A 1 -8.66 32.81 14.64
C MET A 1 -9.13 32.77 13.20
N ASP A 2 -8.39 33.38 12.28
CA ASP A 2 -8.75 33.34 10.85
C ASP A 2 -8.77 31.88 10.36
N LYS A 3 -9.83 31.51 9.64
CA LYS A 3 -10.03 30.14 9.12
C LYS A 3 -8.84 29.70 8.23
N ALA A 4 -8.29 30.60 7.44
CA ALA A 4 -7.14 30.33 6.57
C ALA A 4 -5.87 30.04 7.40
N TYR A 5 -5.63 30.82 8.44
CA TYR A 5 -4.49 30.60 9.35
C TYR A 5 -4.61 29.25 10.08
N GLY A 6 -5.81 28.87 10.53
CA GLY A 6 -6.02 27.57 11.18
C GLY A 6 -5.75 26.36 10.26
N ILE A 7 -6.06 26.47 8.95
CA ILE A 7 -5.70 25.44 7.96
C ILE A 7 -4.18 25.35 7.82
N LEU A 8 -3.50 26.50 7.65
CA LEU A 8 -2.05 26.57 7.49
C LEU A 8 -1.31 26.03 8.73
N GLU A 9 -1.75 26.42 9.94
CA GLU A 9 -1.18 25.95 11.20
C GLU A 9 -1.29 24.44 11.36
N ARG A 10 -2.48 23.86 11.09
CA ARG A 10 -2.71 22.41 11.11
C ARG A 10 -1.74 21.69 10.18
N ASP A 11 -1.55 22.18 8.96
CA ASP A 11 -0.72 21.53 7.95
C ASP A 11 0.77 21.67 8.28
N MET A 12 1.22 22.82 8.83
CA MET A 12 2.58 23.02 9.33
C MET A 12 2.90 22.09 10.52
N GLU A 13 1.94 21.79 11.38
CA GLU A 13 2.16 20.98 12.59
C GLU A 13 1.89 19.49 12.40
N GLY A 14 1.35 19.08 11.25
CA GLY A 14 0.99 17.70 10.97
C GLY A 14 2.13 16.69 11.18
N PHE A 15 3.36 17.09 10.91
CA PHE A 15 4.55 16.25 11.09
C PHE A 15 4.76 15.81 12.55
N LYS A 16 4.39 16.64 13.55
CA LYS A 16 4.56 16.32 14.98
C LYS A 16 3.76 15.06 15.34
N ARG A 17 2.48 15.04 14.93
CA ARG A 17 1.59 13.89 15.19
C ARG A 17 2.06 12.62 14.51
N ALA A 18 2.51 12.72 13.26
CA ALA A 18 3.04 11.61 12.50
C ALA A 18 4.30 11.00 13.14
N ASN A 19 5.23 11.87 13.62
CA ASN A 19 6.44 11.42 14.32
C ASN A 19 6.12 10.72 15.64
N VAL A 20 5.18 11.22 16.45
CA VAL A 20 4.76 10.57 17.70
C VAL A 20 4.21 9.17 17.44
N LEU A 21 3.32 9.00 16.45
CA LEU A 21 2.77 7.69 16.09
C LEU A 21 3.84 6.76 15.51
N GLY A 22 4.70 7.27 14.64
CA GLY A 22 5.80 6.51 14.05
C GLY A 22 6.75 5.97 15.12
N THR A 23 7.18 6.84 16.05
CA THR A 23 8.07 6.46 17.15
C THR A 23 7.41 5.43 18.08
N MET A 24 6.14 5.62 18.44
CA MET A 24 5.37 4.63 19.22
C MET A 24 5.38 3.26 18.52
N ALA A 25 5.20 3.24 17.21
CA ALA A 25 5.20 2.01 16.43
C ALA A 25 6.60 1.40 16.28
N GLU A 26 7.66 2.20 16.11
CA GLU A 26 9.04 1.71 16.04
C GLU A 26 9.45 0.95 17.31
N PHE A 27 9.06 1.43 18.49
CA PHE A 27 9.32 0.78 19.77
C PHE A 27 8.22 -0.23 20.20
N ASP A 28 7.15 -0.35 19.44
CA ASP A 28 6.00 -1.23 19.73
C ASP A 28 5.36 -0.99 21.11
N PHE A 29 5.33 0.25 21.57
CA PHE A 29 4.90 0.60 22.92
C PHE A 29 3.50 0.14 23.25
N ALA A 30 2.57 0.22 22.32
CA ALA A 30 1.19 -0.23 22.55
C ALA A 30 1.13 -1.74 22.86
N THR A 31 1.80 -2.57 22.04
CA THR A 31 1.85 -4.01 22.25
C THR A 31 2.50 -4.36 23.59
N LEU A 32 3.61 -3.70 23.94
CA LEU A 32 4.30 -3.93 25.21
C LEU A 32 3.41 -3.64 26.43
N ILE A 33 2.61 -2.56 26.38
CA ILE A 33 1.66 -2.20 27.43
C ILE A 33 0.52 -3.22 27.50
N LEU A 34 -0.01 -3.66 26.36
CA LEU A 34 -1.08 -4.65 26.28
C LEU A 34 -0.65 -6.01 26.81
N GLU A 35 0.59 -6.45 26.54
CA GLU A 35 1.16 -7.68 27.09
C GLU A 35 1.32 -7.65 28.62
N ALA A 36 1.44 -6.47 29.20
CA ALA A 36 1.52 -6.28 30.64
C ALA A 36 0.13 -6.09 31.30
N GLY A 37 -0.96 -6.48 30.63
CA GLY A 37 -2.32 -6.33 31.13
C GLY A 37 -2.90 -4.92 30.92
N ASN A 38 -2.43 -4.21 29.91
CA ASN A 38 -2.84 -2.86 29.53
C ASN A 38 -2.65 -1.80 30.64
N SER A 39 -1.56 -1.95 31.43
CA SER A 39 -1.21 -0.95 32.46
C SER A 39 0.29 -0.99 32.73
N MET A 40 1.02 0.07 32.41
CA MET A 40 2.44 0.22 32.71
C MET A 40 2.76 1.67 33.05
N THR A 41 3.72 1.89 33.98
CA THR A 41 4.34 3.21 34.15
C THR A 41 5.36 3.48 33.04
N ALA A 42 5.68 4.75 32.81
CA ALA A 42 6.71 5.13 31.84
C ALA A 42 8.07 4.49 32.15
N ALA A 43 8.45 4.41 33.42
CA ALA A 43 9.71 3.77 33.83
C ALA A 43 9.74 2.25 33.53
N GLN A 44 8.63 1.54 33.74
CA GLN A 44 8.51 0.11 33.40
C GLN A 44 8.61 -0.11 31.91
N LEU A 45 7.89 0.71 31.12
CA LEU A 45 7.92 0.61 29.65
C LEU A 45 9.31 0.95 29.12
N ALA A 46 9.93 2.01 29.61
CA ALA A 46 11.28 2.43 29.21
C ALA A 46 12.31 1.32 29.48
N ALA A 47 12.26 0.69 30.65
CA ALA A 47 13.13 -0.43 30.98
C ALA A 47 12.94 -1.62 30.03
N ARG A 48 11.68 -1.95 29.68
CA ARG A 48 11.34 -3.03 28.77
C ARG A 48 11.76 -2.77 27.33
N ALA A 49 11.61 -1.51 26.87
CA ALA A 49 11.96 -1.09 25.52
C ALA A 49 13.41 -0.58 25.38
N GLN A 50 14.19 -0.62 26.47
CA GLN A 50 15.57 -0.10 26.54
C GLN A 50 15.67 1.38 26.11
N CYS A 51 14.74 2.21 26.60
CA CYS A 51 14.61 3.63 26.32
C CYS A 51 14.90 4.47 27.57
N ASP A 52 15.11 5.78 27.41
CA ASP A 52 15.16 6.74 28.50
C ASP A 52 13.76 6.94 29.11
N ALA A 53 13.67 6.88 30.45
CA ALA A 53 12.38 6.95 31.15
C ALA A 53 11.66 8.29 30.97
N ARG A 54 12.39 9.43 31.02
CA ARG A 54 11.82 10.76 30.84
C ARG A 54 11.33 10.98 29.41
N ALA A 55 12.12 10.53 28.43
CA ALA A 55 11.74 10.64 27.01
C ALA A 55 10.51 9.76 26.70
N THR A 56 10.45 8.56 27.28
CA THR A 56 9.29 7.65 27.17
C THR A 56 8.05 8.31 27.79
N GLU A 57 8.16 8.92 28.99
CA GLU A 57 7.04 9.64 29.59
C GLU A 57 6.53 10.78 28.70
N CYS A 58 7.41 11.60 28.15
CA CYS A 58 7.03 12.66 27.22
C CYS A 58 6.25 12.14 26.01
N LEU A 59 6.69 11.00 25.43
CA LEU A 59 6.01 10.40 24.28
C LEU A 59 4.64 9.83 24.67
N LEU A 60 4.54 9.17 25.82
CA LEU A 60 3.29 8.64 26.33
C LEU A 60 2.29 9.76 26.67
N ASP A 61 2.73 10.85 27.28
CA ASP A 61 1.88 12.01 27.55
C ASP A 61 1.37 12.65 26.25
N ALA A 62 2.19 12.70 25.19
CA ALA A 62 1.75 13.14 23.88
C ALA A 62 0.68 12.20 23.29
N LEU A 63 0.85 10.89 23.39
CA LEU A 63 -0.15 9.89 22.95
C LEU A 63 -1.46 9.99 23.72
N VAL A 64 -1.41 10.33 25.04
CA VAL A 64 -2.61 10.63 25.83
C VAL A 64 -3.27 11.92 25.34
N GLY A 65 -2.50 12.99 25.15
CA GLY A 65 -3.01 14.26 24.62
C GLY A 65 -3.60 14.16 23.22
N MET A 66 -3.10 13.22 22.41
CA MET A 66 -3.64 12.89 21.07
C MET A 66 -4.87 11.98 21.13
N GLY A 67 -5.20 11.40 22.30
CA GLY A 67 -6.39 10.59 22.52
C GLY A 67 -6.23 9.09 22.19
N TYR A 68 -5.02 8.60 21.96
CA TYR A 68 -4.80 7.16 21.69
C TYR A 68 -4.59 6.35 22.98
N PHE A 69 -4.02 6.97 24.00
CA PHE A 69 -3.76 6.34 25.29
C PHE A 69 -4.56 7.03 26.38
N ALA A 70 -4.63 6.38 27.54
CA ALA A 70 -5.17 6.96 28.78
C ALA A 70 -4.08 6.93 29.86
N LYS A 71 -4.14 7.87 30.80
CA LYS A 71 -3.26 7.95 31.98
C LYS A 71 -4.11 7.90 33.25
N ASN A 72 -3.79 6.98 34.15
CA ASN A 72 -4.40 6.87 35.47
C ASN A 72 -3.28 6.84 36.53
N GLY A 73 -3.18 7.93 37.30
CA GLY A 73 -2.05 8.15 38.16
C GLY A 73 -0.75 8.20 37.35
N PHE A 74 0.17 7.25 37.60
CA PHE A 74 1.43 7.11 36.87
C PHE A 74 1.41 6.02 35.80
N SER A 75 0.30 5.30 35.62
CA SER A 75 0.16 4.22 34.67
C SER A 75 -0.53 4.68 33.38
N TYR A 76 -0.05 4.13 32.26
CA TYR A 76 -0.57 4.36 30.91
C TYR A 76 -1.23 3.08 30.40
N SER A 77 -2.27 3.26 29.61
CA SER A 77 -2.98 2.18 28.92
C SER A 77 -3.35 2.59 27.51
N VAL A 78 -3.47 1.64 26.62
CA VAL A 78 -4.03 1.83 25.28
C VAL A 78 -5.55 1.91 25.41
N ARG A 79 -6.19 2.89 24.77
CA ARG A 79 -7.66 3.00 24.77
C ARG A 79 -8.24 1.87 23.93
N GLU A 80 -9.36 1.31 24.38
CA GLU A 80 -9.94 0.06 23.86
C GLU A 80 -10.22 0.15 22.35
N GLU A 81 -10.77 1.25 21.88
CA GLU A 81 -11.08 1.47 20.47
C GLU A 81 -9.87 1.45 19.53
N PHE A 82 -8.65 1.65 20.06
CA PHE A 82 -7.42 1.62 19.28
C PHE A 82 -6.63 0.31 19.39
N VAL A 83 -6.98 -0.56 20.34
CA VAL A 83 -6.29 -1.86 20.55
C VAL A 83 -6.18 -2.66 19.26
N PRO A 84 -7.23 -2.83 18.43
CA PRO A 84 -7.13 -3.62 17.21
C PRO A 84 -6.10 -3.10 16.20
N TYR A 85 -5.81 -1.80 16.22
CA TYR A 85 -4.92 -1.14 15.28
C TYR A 85 -3.50 -0.91 15.78
N LEU A 86 -3.33 -0.81 17.11
CA LEU A 86 -2.04 -0.48 17.74
C LEU A 86 -1.33 -1.71 18.34
N ASP A 87 -2.00 -2.83 18.52
CA ASP A 87 -1.39 -4.11 18.89
C ASP A 87 -0.80 -4.77 17.64
N SER A 88 0.52 -4.94 17.59
CA SER A 88 1.22 -5.53 16.44
C SER A 88 0.85 -7.00 16.17
N ARG A 89 0.18 -7.66 17.09
CA ARG A 89 -0.22 -9.08 17.02
C ARG A 89 -1.59 -9.29 16.37
N THR A 90 -2.38 -8.25 16.22
CA THR A 90 -3.73 -8.36 15.63
C THR A 90 -3.68 -8.48 14.11
N PRO A 91 -4.64 -9.15 13.48
CA PRO A 91 -4.68 -9.29 12.02
C PRO A 91 -4.98 -7.98 11.28
N VAL A 92 -5.55 -6.97 11.99
CA VAL A 92 -5.88 -5.66 11.40
C VAL A 92 -4.94 -4.53 11.84
N THR A 93 -3.83 -4.90 12.46
CA THR A 93 -2.82 -3.95 12.99
C THR A 93 -2.37 -2.93 11.95
N GLN A 94 -2.15 -1.69 12.40
CA GLN A 94 -1.57 -0.62 11.58
C GLN A 94 -0.13 -0.30 11.98
N VAL A 95 0.46 -1.04 12.90
CA VAL A 95 1.85 -0.82 13.35
C VAL A 95 2.85 -0.91 12.18
N PRO A 96 2.77 -1.89 11.25
CA PRO A 96 3.71 -1.94 10.12
C PRO A 96 3.62 -0.73 9.19
N ILE A 97 2.40 -0.23 8.88
CA ILE A 97 2.25 0.96 8.03
C ILE A 97 2.73 2.23 8.73
N MET A 98 2.56 2.34 10.06
CA MET A 98 3.12 3.46 10.84
C MET A 98 4.65 3.46 10.81
N ARG A 99 5.29 2.30 10.95
CA ARG A 99 6.74 2.13 10.79
C ARG A 99 7.20 2.51 9.38
N HIS A 100 6.47 2.08 8.37
CA HIS A 100 6.74 2.46 7.00
C HIS A 100 6.66 3.98 6.80
N TYR A 101 5.64 4.64 7.35
CA TYR A 101 5.52 6.11 7.27
C TYR A 101 6.63 6.84 8.02
N ALA A 102 7.09 6.34 9.17
CA ALA A 102 8.28 6.86 9.84
C ALA A 102 9.52 6.77 8.92
N GLY A 103 9.65 5.66 8.18
CA GLY A 103 10.67 5.49 7.14
C GLY A 103 10.55 6.51 6.01
N LEU A 104 9.34 6.73 5.48
CA LEU A 104 9.08 7.70 4.41
C LEU A 104 9.42 9.13 4.81
N GLN A 105 9.19 9.53 6.06
CA GLN A 105 9.51 10.88 6.53
C GLN A 105 10.98 11.24 6.32
N ARG A 106 11.88 10.28 6.40
CA ARG A 106 13.31 10.50 6.15
C ARG A 106 13.58 10.95 4.70
N ALA A 107 12.86 10.38 3.73
CA ALA A 107 12.92 10.81 2.33
C ALA A 107 12.21 12.16 2.12
N TRP A 108 11.05 12.35 2.76
CA TRP A 108 10.29 13.61 2.69
C TRP A 108 11.06 14.81 3.25
N ASN A 109 11.89 14.64 4.27
CA ASN A 109 12.79 15.69 4.79
C ASN A 109 13.80 16.19 3.72
N ARG A 110 13.91 15.50 2.59
CA ARG A 110 14.76 15.87 1.44
C ARG A 110 13.96 16.41 0.26
N LEU A 111 12.66 16.69 0.43
CA LEU A 111 11.77 17.15 -0.64
C LEU A 111 12.31 18.38 -1.38
N SER A 112 12.84 19.38 -0.67
CA SER A 112 13.40 20.59 -1.29
C SER A 112 14.53 20.27 -2.29
N TYR A 113 15.38 19.29 -1.96
CA TYR A 113 16.43 18.84 -2.86
C TYR A 113 15.87 18.03 -4.03
N ALA A 114 14.87 17.17 -3.78
CA ALA A 114 14.22 16.41 -4.85
C ALA A 114 13.52 17.34 -5.85
N VAL A 115 12.86 18.40 -5.38
CA VAL A 115 12.26 19.44 -6.24
C VAL A 115 13.33 20.18 -7.04
N LYS A 116 14.46 20.55 -6.40
CA LYS A 116 15.56 21.26 -7.08
C LYS A 116 16.24 20.43 -8.16
N GLU A 117 16.41 19.13 -7.94
CA GLU A 117 17.22 18.25 -8.78
C GLU A 117 16.37 17.32 -9.67
N GLY A 118 15.06 17.26 -9.47
CA GLY A 118 14.14 16.41 -10.22
C GLY A 118 14.33 14.90 -9.99
N LYS A 119 14.95 14.50 -8.86
CA LYS A 119 15.26 13.09 -8.56
C LYS A 119 15.26 12.79 -7.06
N PRO A 120 15.03 11.52 -6.66
CA PRO A 120 15.13 11.07 -5.27
C PRO A 120 16.50 11.28 -4.65
N GLN A 121 16.53 11.59 -3.35
CA GLN A 121 17.75 11.86 -2.57
C GLN A 121 18.10 10.74 -1.57
N LYS A 122 17.85 9.48 -1.94
CA LYS A 122 17.97 8.30 -1.05
C LYS A 122 19.36 8.11 -0.43
N GLN A 123 20.42 8.45 -1.14
CA GLN A 123 21.79 8.26 -0.69
C GLN A 123 22.16 9.02 0.59
N ASN A 124 21.35 10.02 0.96
CA ASN A 124 21.58 10.91 2.10
C ASN A 124 20.60 10.65 3.26
N CYS A 125 19.78 9.59 3.19
CA CYS A 125 18.85 9.24 4.25
C CYS A 125 19.50 8.23 5.21
N GLN A 126 19.53 8.56 6.49
CA GLN A 126 19.95 7.59 7.52
C GLN A 126 18.89 6.50 7.66
N PRO A 127 19.28 5.25 7.94
CA PRO A 127 18.33 4.20 8.27
C PRO A 127 17.56 4.55 9.56
N GLY A 128 16.35 3.98 9.70
CA GLY A 128 15.60 4.06 10.94
C GLY A 128 16.28 3.31 12.08
N ILE A 129 15.81 3.52 13.29
CA ILE A 129 16.34 2.87 14.50
C ILE A 129 16.27 1.34 14.43
N LEU A 130 15.32 0.80 13.65
CA LEU A 130 15.14 -0.64 13.44
C LEU A 130 16.03 -1.21 12.31
N GLY A 131 16.72 -0.34 11.57
CA GLY A 131 17.58 -0.72 10.47
C GLY A 131 16.85 -1.02 9.14
N PRO A 132 17.62 -1.17 8.04
CA PRO A 132 17.07 -1.26 6.68
C PRO A 132 16.25 -2.53 6.41
N GLU A 133 16.59 -3.63 7.06
CA GLU A 133 15.83 -4.88 6.91
C GLU A 133 14.43 -4.76 7.50
N GLN A 134 14.31 -4.17 8.69
CA GLN A 134 13.00 -3.95 9.32
C GLN A 134 12.19 -2.89 8.56
N ASP A 135 12.83 -1.89 7.96
CA ASP A 135 12.17 -0.93 7.07
C ASP A 135 11.52 -1.65 5.86
N ARG A 136 12.23 -2.63 5.27
CA ARG A 136 11.73 -3.46 4.17
C ARG A 136 10.55 -4.35 4.61
N VAL A 137 10.67 -5.05 5.72
CA VAL A 137 9.59 -5.87 6.29
C VAL A 137 8.37 -4.99 6.60
N SER A 138 8.57 -3.83 7.20
CA SER A 138 7.50 -2.88 7.53
C SER A 138 6.78 -2.36 6.29
N PHE A 139 7.50 -2.16 5.18
CA PHE A 139 6.87 -1.81 3.90
C PHE A 139 5.92 -2.91 3.42
N ILE A 140 6.39 -4.15 3.31
CA ILE A 140 5.59 -5.27 2.79
C ILE A 140 4.37 -5.53 3.68
N MET A 141 4.58 -5.61 5.00
CA MET A 141 3.50 -5.83 5.96
C MET A 141 2.53 -4.63 6.04
N GLY A 142 3.05 -3.41 5.89
CA GLY A 142 2.24 -2.20 5.82
C GLY A 142 1.33 -2.18 4.61
N MET A 143 1.84 -2.55 3.44
CA MET A 143 1.02 -2.65 2.22
C MET A 143 -0.06 -3.73 2.37
N ASN A 144 0.26 -4.86 3.00
CA ASN A 144 -0.73 -5.88 3.35
C ASN A 144 -1.83 -5.32 4.27
N SER A 145 -1.47 -4.61 5.35
CA SER A 145 -2.44 -4.01 6.29
C SER A 145 -3.39 -3.03 5.60
N VAL A 146 -2.88 -2.26 4.63
CA VAL A 146 -3.71 -1.36 3.80
C VAL A 146 -4.62 -2.17 2.88
N ALA A 147 -4.09 -3.17 2.19
CA ALA A 147 -4.84 -3.98 1.24
C ALA A 147 -6.02 -4.70 1.92
N VAL A 148 -5.80 -5.37 3.06
CA VAL A 148 -6.84 -6.07 3.83
C VAL A 148 -8.05 -5.18 4.13
N ARG A 149 -7.83 -3.90 4.43
CA ARG A 149 -8.92 -2.95 4.71
C ARG A 149 -9.68 -2.48 3.48
N LEU A 150 -9.10 -2.60 2.31
CA LEU A 150 -9.63 -2.04 1.06
C LEU A 150 -10.30 -3.10 0.18
N THR A 151 -9.98 -4.38 0.35
CA THR A 151 -10.41 -5.45 -0.56
C THR A 151 -11.92 -5.50 -0.75
N ASP A 152 -12.71 -5.51 0.32
CA ASP A 152 -14.17 -5.64 0.24
C ASP A 152 -14.79 -4.47 -0.54
N GLY A 153 -14.35 -3.24 -0.26
CA GLY A 153 -14.80 -2.04 -0.96
C GLY A 153 -14.38 -2.03 -2.44
N VAL A 154 -13.16 -2.52 -2.74
CA VAL A 154 -12.67 -2.64 -4.12
C VAL A 154 -13.48 -3.67 -4.91
N LEU A 155 -13.72 -4.87 -4.35
CA LEU A 155 -14.52 -5.90 -5.01
C LEU A 155 -15.97 -5.42 -5.23
N SER A 156 -16.59 -4.81 -4.21
CA SER A 156 -17.94 -4.23 -4.34
C SER A 156 -18.02 -3.23 -5.49
N SER A 157 -17.06 -2.29 -5.56
CA SER A 157 -17.00 -1.31 -6.65
C SER A 157 -16.78 -1.95 -8.03
N MET A 158 -16.00 -3.04 -8.09
CA MET A 158 -15.79 -3.80 -9.35
C MET A 158 -17.07 -4.51 -9.79
N HIS A 159 -17.87 -5.06 -8.88
CA HIS A 159 -19.19 -5.64 -9.18
C HIS A 159 -20.17 -4.58 -9.67
N GLU A 160 -20.24 -3.44 -9.00
CA GLU A 160 -21.08 -2.29 -9.41
C GLU A 160 -20.70 -1.80 -10.82
N ALA A 161 -19.41 -1.74 -11.11
CA ALA A 161 -18.87 -1.35 -12.42
C ALA A 161 -18.98 -2.47 -13.48
N LYS A 162 -19.49 -3.65 -13.14
CA LYS A 162 -19.60 -4.83 -14.03
C LYS A 162 -18.23 -5.32 -14.56
N VAL A 163 -17.18 -5.10 -13.82
CA VAL A 163 -15.86 -5.70 -14.05
C VAL A 163 -15.83 -7.12 -13.50
N LEU A 164 -16.55 -7.38 -12.43
CA LEU A 164 -16.80 -8.68 -11.82
C LEU A 164 -18.30 -9.02 -11.88
N PRO A 165 -18.71 -10.31 -11.79
CA PRO A 165 -17.84 -11.48 -11.73
C PRO A 165 -17.20 -11.81 -13.07
N LEU A 166 -16.08 -12.52 -13.04
CA LEU A 166 -15.48 -13.12 -14.24
C LEU A 166 -16.27 -14.36 -14.68
N ALA A 167 -16.01 -14.83 -15.91
CA ALA A 167 -16.59 -16.08 -16.39
C ALA A 167 -16.18 -17.26 -15.51
N LYS A 168 -17.06 -18.28 -15.43
CA LYS A 168 -16.77 -19.52 -14.69
C LYS A 168 -15.49 -20.18 -15.22
N GLY A 169 -14.60 -20.55 -14.31
CA GLY A 169 -13.31 -21.17 -14.63
C GLY A 169 -12.24 -20.18 -15.12
N ALA A 170 -12.47 -18.87 -14.95
CA ALA A 170 -11.49 -17.85 -15.34
C ALA A 170 -10.16 -17.99 -14.56
N ALA A 171 -9.06 -17.71 -15.24
CA ALA A 171 -7.72 -17.65 -14.68
C ALA A 171 -7.29 -16.19 -14.51
N ILE A 172 -6.81 -15.85 -13.33
CA ILE A 172 -6.37 -14.50 -12.92
C ILE A 172 -4.85 -14.47 -12.81
N LEU A 173 -4.21 -13.43 -13.34
CA LEU A 173 -2.82 -13.09 -13.05
C LEU A 173 -2.77 -11.84 -12.17
N ASP A 174 -2.19 -11.96 -11.00
CA ASP A 174 -1.96 -10.85 -10.05
C ASP A 174 -0.49 -10.41 -10.17
N VAL A 175 -0.25 -9.30 -10.88
CA VAL A 175 1.09 -8.77 -11.16
C VAL A 175 1.54 -7.87 -10.03
N GLY A 176 2.65 -8.23 -9.37
CA GLY A 176 3.08 -7.57 -8.14
C GLY A 176 2.13 -7.85 -6.98
N GLY A 177 1.60 -9.08 -6.90
CA GLY A 177 0.53 -9.45 -5.97
C GLY A 177 0.92 -9.51 -4.50
N ALA A 178 2.19 -9.27 -4.16
CA ALA A 178 2.75 -9.22 -2.80
C ALA A 178 2.35 -10.46 -1.96
N SER A 179 1.67 -10.28 -0.84
CA SER A 179 1.19 -11.38 0.03
C SER A 179 -0.03 -12.13 -0.52
N GLY A 180 -0.57 -11.72 -1.67
CA GLY A 180 -1.75 -12.31 -2.30
C GLY A 180 -3.09 -11.90 -1.68
N THR A 181 -3.17 -10.74 -1.03
CA THR A 181 -4.39 -10.26 -0.38
C THR A 181 -5.54 -10.08 -1.37
N TYR A 182 -5.31 -9.45 -2.53
CA TYR A 182 -6.33 -9.35 -3.59
C TYR A 182 -6.60 -10.69 -4.25
N THR A 183 -5.57 -11.48 -4.52
CA THR A 183 -5.73 -12.86 -5.02
C THR A 183 -6.68 -13.66 -4.13
N ARG A 184 -6.48 -13.63 -2.81
CA ARG A 184 -7.35 -14.30 -1.82
C ARG A 184 -8.78 -13.80 -1.92
N ALA A 185 -9.00 -12.51 -1.97
CA ALA A 185 -10.32 -11.90 -2.06
C ALA A 185 -11.04 -12.30 -3.35
N PHE A 186 -10.37 -12.28 -4.50
CA PHE A 186 -10.93 -12.76 -5.78
C PHE A 186 -11.33 -14.23 -5.73
N LEU A 187 -10.49 -15.09 -5.16
CA LEU A 187 -10.78 -16.52 -5.06
C LEU A 187 -11.89 -16.85 -4.08
N GLN A 188 -12.07 -16.05 -3.02
CA GLN A 188 -13.21 -16.16 -2.10
C GLN A 188 -14.51 -15.72 -2.77
N ASP A 189 -14.49 -14.60 -3.49
CA ASP A 189 -15.64 -14.04 -4.19
C ASP A 189 -16.10 -14.91 -5.37
N MET A 190 -15.15 -15.53 -6.08
CA MET A 190 -15.40 -16.35 -7.28
C MET A 190 -14.85 -17.77 -7.10
N PRO A 191 -15.65 -18.72 -6.54
CA PRO A 191 -15.19 -20.07 -6.17
C PRO A 191 -14.65 -20.93 -7.31
N ASP A 192 -15.07 -20.70 -8.54
CA ASP A 192 -14.66 -21.48 -9.73
C ASP A 192 -13.40 -20.93 -10.44
N THR A 193 -12.77 -19.86 -9.92
CA THR A 193 -11.58 -19.24 -10.52
C THR A 193 -10.28 -19.80 -9.95
N THR A 194 -9.20 -19.64 -10.71
CA THR A 194 -7.82 -19.87 -10.26
C THR A 194 -7.01 -18.61 -10.41
N ALA A 195 -5.90 -18.49 -9.69
CA ALA A 195 -5.03 -17.32 -9.79
C ALA A 195 -3.55 -17.70 -9.79
N VAL A 196 -2.73 -16.86 -10.39
CA VAL A 196 -1.27 -16.90 -10.29
C VAL A 196 -0.79 -15.56 -9.75
N ILE A 197 0.02 -15.60 -8.71
CA ILE A 197 0.74 -14.43 -8.18
C ILE A 197 2.11 -14.38 -8.86
N PHE A 198 2.43 -13.25 -9.49
CA PHE A 198 3.75 -12.97 -10.06
C PHE A 198 4.40 -11.84 -9.26
N ASP A 199 5.56 -12.09 -8.65
CA ASP A 199 6.30 -11.10 -7.87
C ASP A 199 7.77 -11.51 -7.72
N LEU A 200 8.60 -10.65 -7.15
CA LEU A 200 10.02 -10.91 -6.88
C LEU A 200 10.21 -12.19 -6.03
N PRO A 201 11.31 -12.96 -6.24
CA PRO A 201 11.52 -14.23 -5.56
C PRO A 201 11.33 -14.19 -4.03
N PRO A 202 11.85 -13.20 -3.26
CA PRO A 202 11.64 -13.15 -1.82
C PRO A 202 10.18 -12.91 -1.44
N VAL A 203 9.42 -12.17 -2.26
CA VAL A 203 8.00 -11.87 -2.04
C VAL A 203 7.15 -13.09 -2.31
N ILE A 204 7.47 -13.86 -3.35
CA ILE A 204 6.80 -15.14 -3.66
C ILE A 204 6.96 -16.13 -2.50
N GLU A 205 8.13 -16.22 -1.87
CA GLU A 205 8.30 -17.08 -0.69
C GLU A 205 7.43 -16.64 0.51
N MET A 206 7.18 -15.33 0.66
CA MET A 206 6.23 -14.83 1.66
C MET A 206 4.78 -15.17 1.27
N ALA A 207 4.41 -15.00 -0.01
CA ALA A 207 3.08 -15.35 -0.50
C ALA A 207 2.78 -16.84 -0.30
N LYS A 208 3.69 -17.74 -0.65
CA LYS A 208 3.56 -19.18 -0.40
C LYS A 208 3.29 -19.47 1.08
N LYS A 209 4.04 -18.84 1.99
CA LYS A 209 3.82 -19.01 3.44
C LYS A 209 2.44 -18.53 3.89
N SER A 210 1.91 -17.47 3.27
CA SER A 210 0.59 -16.93 3.61
C SER A 210 -0.57 -17.82 3.15
N PHE A 211 -0.35 -18.65 2.13
CA PHE A 211 -1.33 -19.61 1.63
C PHE A 211 -1.13 -21.04 2.13
N ALA A 212 -0.03 -21.33 2.82
CA ALA A 212 0.25 -22.68 3.34
C ALA A 212 -0.85 -23.14 4.32
N GLY A 213 -1.51 -24.25 4.02
CA GLY A 213 -2.63 -24.78 4.79
C GLY A 213 -3.95 -24.02 4.63
N ASP A 214 -4.01 -23.03 3.76
CA ASP A 214 -5.24 -22.31 3.45
C ASP A 214 -6.14 -23.15 2.50
N PRO A 215 -7.48 -23.13 2.67
CA PRO A 215 -8.40 -23.81 1.75
C PRO A 215 -8.26 -23.39 0.29
N LEU A 216 -7.69 -22.22 0.03
CA LEU A 216 -7.47 -21.70 -1.33
C LEU A 216 -6.12 -22.12 -1.94
N GLU A 217 -5.23 -22.77 -1.17
CA GLU A 217 -3.86 -23.13 -1.62
C GLU A 217 -3.85 -23.88 -2.95
N GLY A 218 -4.77 -24.82 -3.15
CA GLY A 218 -4.87 -25.59 -4.39
C GLY A 218 -5.36 -24.80 -5.62
N ARG A 219 -5.73 -23.54 -5.44
CA ARG A 219 -6.24 -22.64 -6.51
C ARG A 219 -5.28 -21.50 -6.84
N VAL A 220 -4.13 -21.43 -6.16
CA VAL A 220 -3.13 -20.37 -6.33
C VAL A 220 -1.83 -20.95 -6.85
N GLY A 221 -1.36 -20.42 -7.97
CA GLY A 221 0.00 -20.63 -8.47
C GLY A 221 0.92 -19.46 -8.09
N PHE A 222 2.22 -19.73 -8.08
CA PHE A 222 3.24 -18.74 -7.71
C PHE A 222 4.34 -18.74 -8.77
N VAL A 223 4.64 -17.57 -9.34
CA VAL A 223 5.70 -17.40 -10.33
C VAL A 223 6.62 -16.27 -9.86
N ALA A 224 7.89 -16.58 -9.67
CA ALA A 224 8.90 -15.60 -9.29
C ALA A 224 9.48 -14.93 -10.54
N GLY A 225 9.60 -13.59 -10.51
CA GLY A 225 10.20 -12.80 -11.58
C GLY A 225 10.13 -11.31 -11.29
N ASP A 226 10.86 -10.54 -12.06
CA ASP A 226 10.81 -9.08 -12.08
C ASP A 226 10.04 -8.61 -13.32
N PHE A 227 8.89 -7.97 -13.16
CA PHE A 227 8.10 -7.50 -14.29
C PHE A 227 8.81 -6.42 -15.14
N HIS A 228 9.90 -5.82 -14.65
CA HIS A 228 10.74 -4.95 -15.48
C HIS A 228 11.55 -5.77 -16.49
N GLU A 229 12.14 -6.89 -16.06
CA GLU A 229 13.08 -7.69 -16.86
C GLU A 229 12.41 -8.91 -17.50
N ASP A 230 11.58 -9.65 -16.72
CA ASP A 230 11.04 -10.94 -17.12
C ASP A 230 9.73 -10.83 -17.87
N GLU A 231 9.42 -11.85 -18.70
CA GLU A 231 8.09 -12.03 -19.30
C GLU A 231 7.10 -12.56 -18.26
N LEU A 232 5.83 -12.13 -18.39
CA LEU A 232 4.75 -12.65 -17.56
C LEU A 232 4.27 -14.01 -18.09
N PRO A 233 3.82 -14.94 -17.22
CA PRO A 233 3.17 -16.16 -17.64
C PRO A 233 1.91 -15.85 -18.47
N SER A 234 1.50 -16.74 -19.36
CA SER A 234 0.38 -16.50 -20.29
C SER A 234 -0.79 -17.45 -20.05
N GLY A 235 -1.94 -17.14 -20.65
CA GLY A 235 -3.13 -17.99 -20.59
C GLY A 235 -4.19 -17.50 -19.60
N PHE A 236 -4.25 -16.22 -19.30
CA PHE A 236 -5.17 -15.62 -18.33
C PHE A 236 -6.35 -14.93 -18.99
N ASP A 237 -7.49 -14.97 -18.30
CA ASP A 237 -8.71 -14.27 -18.70
C ASP A 237 -8.73 -12.85 -18.12
N PHE A 238 -8.03 -12.66 -16.99
CA PHE A 238 -7.97 -11.40 -16.28
C PHE A 238 -6.56 -11.14 -15.73
N VAL A 239 -6.05 -9.92 -15.93
CA VAL A 239 -4.79 -9.45 -15.35
C VAL A 239 -5.08 -8.31 -14.40
N TRP A 240 -4.67 -8.46 -13.15
CA TRP A 240 -4.78 -7.46 -12.10
C TRP A 240 -3.44 -6.79 -11.88
N VAL A 241 -3.39 -5.45 -11.98
CA VAL A 241 -2.21 -4.62 -11.73
C VAL A 241 -2.58 -3.58 -10.66
N SER A 242 -2.19 -3.81 -9.42
CA SER A 242 -2.66 -3.03 -8.29
C SER A 242 -1.53 -2.30 -7.58
N ALA A 243 -1.57 -0.96 -7.56
CA ALA A 243 -0.59 -0.10 -6.91
C ALA A 243 0.85 -0.33 -7.44
N ILE A 244 0.96 -0.45 -8.75
CA ILE A 244 2.23 -0.73 -9.46
C ILE A 244 2.64 0.42 -10.38
N ILE A 245 1.72 0.94 -11.20
CA ILE A 245 2.06 1.86 -12.29
C ILE A 245 2.66 3.17 -11.80
N HIS A 246 2.30 3.60 -10.61
CA HIS A 246 2.86 4.81 -10.00
C HIS A 246 4.38 4.74 -9.75
N GLN A 247 4.98 3.55 -9.81
CA GLN A 247 6.43 3.36 -9.62
C GLN A 247 7.24 3.61 -10.91
N MET A 248 6.56 3.84 -12.03
CA MET A 248 7.09 3.86 -13.39
C MET A 248 6.85 5.20 -14.07
N ASP A 249 7.63 5.46 -15.12
CA ASP A 249 7.27 6.46 -16.12
C ASP A 249 6.30 5.89 -17.16
N ARG A 250 5.93 6.69 -18.18
CA ARG A 250 4.97 6.28 -19.21
C ARG A 250 5.51 5.19 -20.14
N GLU A 251 6.80 5.20 -20.43
CA GLU A 251 7.43 4.22 -21.31
C GLU A 251 7.50 2.86 -20.64
N GLU A 252 7.93 2.82 -19.38
CA GLU A 252 7.93 1.62 -18.54
C GLU A 252 6.52 1.06 -18.37
N SER A 253 5.51 1.92 -18.18
CA SER A 253 4.11 1.51 -18.07
C SER A 253 3.61 0.85 -19.37
N VAL A 254 3.92 1.42 -20.54
CA VAL A 254 3.59 0.81 -21.85
C VAL A 254 4.24 -0.57 -22.00
N HIS A 255 5.50 -0.73 -21.61
CA HIS A 255 6.19 -2.02 -21.64
C HIS A 255 5.50 -3.06 -20.75
N LEU A 256 5.13 -2.69 -19.53
CA LEU A 256 4.37 -3.57 -18.63
C LEU A 256 3.02 -3.96 -19.25
N TYR A 257 2.29 -3.00 -19.82
CA TYR A 257 1.00 -3.26 -20.46
C TYR A 257 1.15 -4.21 -21.67
N GLN A 258 2.22 -4.10 -22.46
CA GLN A 258 2.53 -5.04 -23.53
C GLN A 258 2.77 -6.47 -23.00
N LYS A 259 3.49 -6.62 -21.87
CA LYS A 259 3.65 -7.93 -21.21
C LYS A 259 2.29 -8.45 -20.72
N CYS A 260 1.44 -7.62 -20.11
CA CYS A 260 0.08 -7.97 -19.70
C CYS A 260 -0.79 -8.39 -20.91
N LEU A 261 -0.67 -7.68 -22.04
CA LEU A 261 -1.40 -8.04 -23.27
C LEU A 261 -1.00 -9.43 -23.77
N ARG A 262 0.31 -9.76 -23.74
CA ARG A 262 0.77 -11.12 -24.12
C ARG A 262 0.27 -12.19 -23.14
N ALA A 263 0.21 -11.87 -21.85
CA ALA A 263 -0.27 -12.78 -20.80
C ALA A 263 -1.76 -13.14 -20.95
N LEU A 264 -2.57 -12.24 -21.49
CA LEU A 264 -4.01 -12.41 -21.66
C LEU A 264 -4.36 -13.32 -22.84
N LYS A 265 -5.41 -14.12 -22.69
CA LYS A 265 -6.14 -14.77 -23.80
C LYS A 265 -6.83 -13.70 -24.66
N PRO A 266 -7.18 -14.00 -25.94
CA PRO A 266 -8.07 -13.13 -26.72
C PRO A 266 -9.36 -12.82 -25.94
N GLY A 267 -9.83 -11.58 -25.98
CA GLY A 267 -10.99 -11.11 -25.21
C GLY A 267 -10.76 -10.90 -23.72
N GLY A 268 -9.58 -11.24 -23.19
CA GLY A 268 -9.23 -11.04 -21.79
C GLY A 268 -9.12 -9.57 -21.40
N THR A 269 -9.20 -9.30 -20.11
CA THR A 269 -9.27 -7.94 -19.55
C THR A 269 -8.08 -7.66 -18.64
N ILE A 270 -7.46 -6.49 -18.78
CA ILE A 270 -6.58 -5.89 -17.77
C ILE A 270 -7.40 -4.95 -16.87
N ALA A 271 -7.15 -4.99 -15.58
CA ALA A 271 -7.64 -4.01 -14.62
C ALA A 271 -6.47 -3.42 -13.81
N ILE A 272 -6.39 -2.11 -13.81
CA ILE A 272 -5.34 -1.33 -13.16
C ILE A 272 -5.97 -0.56 -12.03
N ARG A 273 -5.54 -0.81 -10.80
CA ARG A 273 -5.97 -0.08 -9.61
C ARG A 273 -4.84 0.82 -9.13
N ASP A 274 -5.07 2.12 -9.09
CA ASP A 274 -4.11 3.11 -8.60
C ASP A 274 -4.79 4.45 -8.29
N PHE A 275 -4.02 5.47 -7.88
CA PHE A 275 -4.49 6.85 -7.97
C PHE A 275 -4.65 7.24 -9.44
N ILE A 276 -5.88 7.56 -9.84
CA ILE A 276 -6.18 8.14 -11.15
C ILE A 276 -6.56 9.61 -10.94
N MET A 277 -5.69 10.50 -11.42
CA MET A 277 -5.85 11.95 -11.27
C MET A 277 -6.87 12.52 -12.27
N ASP A 278 -7.46 13.65 -11.91
CA ASP A 278 -8.16 14.48 -12.89
C ASP A 278 -7.18 15.00 -13.96
N GLU A 279 -7.74 15.58 -15.03
CA GLU A 279 -6.93 16.11 -16.14
C GLU A 279 -6.07 17.30 -15.71
N THR A 280 -6.49 18.05 -14.70
CA THR A 280 -5.71 19.18 -14.15
C THR A 280 -4.57 18.73 -13.24
N ARG A 281 -4.56 17.45 -12.83
CA ARG A 281 -3.61 16.84 -11.89
C ARG A 281 -3.63 17.45 -10.48
N THR A 282 -4.73 18.09 -10.13
CA THR A 282 -4.89 18.72 -8.81
C THR A 282 -5.85 17.98 -7.89
N SER A 283 -6.59 17.00 -8.41
CA SER A 283 -7.53 16.16 -7.66
C SER A 283 -7.34 14.67 -8.01
N PRO A 284 -7.46 13.78 -7.03
CA PRO A 284 -7.68 14.04 -5.61
C PRO A 284 -6.42 14.54 -4.88
N CYS A 285 -6.56 15.34 -3.83
CA CYS A 285 -5.44 15.85 -3.02
C CYS A 285 -4.53 14.71 -2.50
N ALA A 286 -5.11 13.58 -2.09
CA ALA A 286 -4.32 12.41 -1.68
C ALA A 286 -3.41 11.91 -2.82
N GLY A 287 -3.88 11.93 -4.06
CA GLY A 287 -3.08 11.57 -5.24
C GLY A 287 -1.97 12.58 -5.54
N THR A 288 -2.23 13.90 -5.34
CA THR A 288 -1.16 14.91 -5.52
C THR A 288 -0.04 14.73 -4.50
N LEU A 289 -0.38 14.48 -3.24
CA LEU A 289 0.60 14.18 -2.18
C LEU A 289 1.33 12.86 -2.45
N PHE A 290 0.63 11.86 -3.00
CA PHE A 290 1.24 10.62 -3.41
C PHE A 290 2.21 10.81 -4.59
N GLY A 291 1.93 11.73 -5.51
CA GLY A 291 2.88 12.15 -6.56
C GLY A 291 4.18 12.70 -5.98
N ILE A 292 4.11 13.51 -4.90
CA ILE A 292 5.29 13.96 -4.15
C ILE A 292 6.01 12.77 -3.49
N ASN A 293 5.24 11.81 -2.94
CA ASN A 293 5.85 10.59 -2.39
C ASN A 293 6.64 9.81 -3.45
N MET A 294 6.16 9.75 -4.67
CA MET A 294 6.90 9.13 -5.79
C MET A 294 8.15 9.93 -6.12
N LEU A 295 8.06 11.26 -6.24
CA LEU A 295 9.21 12.13 -6.52
C LEU A 295 10.37 11.92 -5.52
N VAL A 296 10.08 11.78 -4.23
CA VAL A 296 11.13 11.60 -3.20
C VAL A 296 11.65 10.17 -3.07
N ASN A 297 10.94 9.17 -3.63
CA ASN A 297 11.27 7.75 -3.44
C ASN A 297 11.63 6.99 -4.71
N ARG A 298 11.14 7.40 -5.90
CA ARG A 298 11.30 6.64 -7.16
C ARG A 298 11.70 7.57 -8.30
N ALA A 299 12.80 7.25 -8.97
CA ALA A 299 13.11 7.87 -10.25
C ALA A 299 12.04 7.45 -11.28
N GLY A 300 11.50 8.41 -12.03
CA GLY A 300 10.42 8.15 -12.98
C GLY A 300 9.01 7.99 -12.38
N GLY A 301 8.92 7.65 -11.07
CA GLY A 301 7.65 7.41 -10.40
C GLY A 301 6.73 8.64 -10.38
N ARG A 302 5.43 8.44 -10.65
CA ARG A 302 4.43 9.49 -10.80
C ARG A 302 3.00 8.98 -10.60
N VAL A 303 2.04 9.89 -10.56
CA VAL A 303 0.61 9.55 -10.67
C VAL A 303 0.11 9.90 -12.07
N PHE A 304 -0.90 9.17 -12.55
CA PHE A 304 -1.42 9.27 -13.90
C PHE A 304 -2.86 9.78 -13.89
N SER A 305 -3.23 10.56 -14.93
CA SER A 305 -4.62 10.83 -15.26
C SER A 305 -5.20 9.68 -16.11
N PHE A 306 -6.54 9.55 -16.17
CA PHE A 306 -7.15 8.52 -17.01
C PHE A 306 -6.83 8.69 -18.50
N PRO A 307 -6.81 9.91 -19.10
CA PRO A 307 -6.33 10.06 -20.48
C PRO A 307 -4.94 9.50 -20.73
N GLU A 308 -3.98 9.68 -19.81
CA GLU A 308 -2.64 9.12 -19.95
C GLU A 308 -2.63 7.60 -19.89
N ILE A 309 -3.36 7.00 -18.93
CA ILE A 309 -3.51 5.54 -18.83
C ILE A 309 -4.15 4.98 -20.10
N ARG A 310 -5.17 5.65 -20.64
CA ARG A 310 -5.84 5.26 -21.88
C ARG A 310 -4.86 5.27 -23.07
N GLU A 311 -4.13 6.36 -23.28
CA GLU A 311 -3.15 6.47 -24.35
C GLU A 311 -2.07 5.38 -24.25
N ASP A 312 -1.59 5.09 -23.04
CA ASP A 312 -0.54 4.10 -22.81
C ASP A 312 -1.06 2.66 -23.03
N LEU A 313 -2.31 2.37 -22.64
CA LEU A 313 -2.98 1.10 -22.95
C LEU A 313 -3.21 0.92 -24.45
N GLU A 314 -3.66 1.95 -25.17
CA GLU A 314 -3.86 1.94 -26.62
C GLU A 314 -2.52 1.72 -27.34
N LYS A 315 -1.44 2.40 -26.92
CA LYS A 315 -0.07 2.18 -27.45
C LYS A 315 0.41 0.75 -27.22
N ALA A 316 0.03 0.15 -26.10
CA ALA A 316 0.36 -1.25 -25.81
C ALA A 316 -0.44 -2.27 -26.63
N GLY A 317 -1.51 -1.84 -27.31
CA GLY A 317 -2.36 -2.68 -28.16
C GLY A 317 -3.68 -3.13 -27.52
N PHE A 318 -4.03 -2.55 -26.37
CA PHE A 318 -5.36 -2.76 -25.77
C PHE A 318 -6.42 -1.94 -26.48
N VAL A 319 -7.67 -2.41 -26.38
CA VAL A 319 -8.85 -1.74 -26.91
C VAL A 319 -9.84 -1.43 -25.81
N GLN A 320 -10.74 -0.48 -26.06
CA GLN A 320 -11.82 -0.10 -25.15
C GLN A 320 -11.36 0.23 -23.72
N PRO A 321 -10.39 1.13 -23.52
CA PRO A 321 -10.02 1.56 -22.17
C PRO A 321 -11.16 2.35 -21.53
N VAL A 322 -11.49 1.99 -20.27
CA VAL A 322 -12.60 2.55 -19.49
C VAL A 322 -12.12 2.92 -18.09
N HIS A 323 -12.50 4.09 -17.59
CA HIS A 323 -12.39 4.43 -16.17
C HIS A 323 -13.55 3.77 -15.42
N ALA A 324 -13.38 2.51 -15.06
CA ALA A 324 -14.44 1.66 -14.55
C ALA A 324 -14.89 2.04 -13.13
N VAL A 325 -13.95 2.39 -12.25
CA VAL A 325 -14.24 2.88 -10.89
C VAL A 325 -13.58 4.24 -10.71
N ASN A 326 -14.39 5.29 -10.65
CA ASN A 326 -13.93 6.66 -10.47
C ASN A 326 -14.17 7.13 -9.04
N VAL A 327 -13.17 6.94 -8.19
CA VAL A 327 -13.19 7.36 -6.78
C VAL A 327 -11.93 8.16 -6.44
N PRO A 328 -11.99 9.13 -5.51
CA PRO A 328 -10.87 10.03 -5.19
C PRO A 328 -9.83 9.38 -4.26
N THR A 329 -9.53 8.11 -4.48
CA THR A 329 -8.59 7.33 -3.68
C THR A 329 -7.75 6.41 -4.57
N MET A 330 -6.77 5.71 -3.99
CA MET A 330 -6.00 4.67 -4.68
C MET A 330 -6.86 3.44 -5.09
N CYS A 331 -8.17 3.48 -4.86
CA CYS A 331 -9.11 2.43 -5.30
C CYS A 331 -9.78 2.74 -6.65
N ALA A 332 -9.34 3.80 -7.35
CA ALA A 332 -9.78 4.04 -8.71
C ALA A 332 -9.28 2.93 -9.65
N ILE A 333 -10.11 2.52 -10.63
CA ILE A 333 -9.80 1.39 -11.50
C ILE A 333 -10.01 1.79 -12.96
N ALA A 334 -8.99 1.58 -13.77
CA ALA A 334 -9.06 1.60 -15.23
C ALA A 334 -9.05 0.15 -15.75
N THR A 335 -9.82 -0.13 -16.79
CA THR A 335 -9.85 -1.44 -17.47
C THR A 335 -9.66 -1.27 -18.97
N ALA A 336 -9.15 -2.31 -19.63
CA ALA A 336 -9.11 -2.39 -21.08
C ALA A 336 -9.12 -3.86 -21.52
N ARG A 337 -9.43 -4.13 -22.79
CA ARG A 337 -9.57 -5.49 -23.33
C ARG A 337 -8.48 -5.80 -24.34
N LYS A 338 -8.04 -7.06 -24.34
CA LYS A 338 -7.32 -7.60 -25.48
C LYS A 338 -8.32 -7.92 -26.59
N GLN A 339 -8.00 -7.51 -27.81
CA GLN A 339 -8.87 -7.79 -28.98
C GLN A 339 -9.09 -9.30 -29.16
N ASP A 340 -10.30 -9.69 -29.49
CA ASP A 340 -10.60 -11.07 -29.91
C ASP A 340 -9.81 -11.41 -31.18
N ARG A 341 -9.37 -12.63 -31.33
CA ARG A 341 -8.83 -13.08 -32.63
C ARG A 341 -10.00 -13.08 -33.64
N VAL A 342 -9.84 -12.32 -34.70
CA VAL A 342 -10.73 -12.39 -35.87
C VAL A 342 -10.54 -13.70 -36.58
#